data_fff5a82f751362868a08b53e3d406903
#
_entry.id   fff5a82f751362868a08b53e3d406903
#
_cell.length_a   1.000
_cell.length_b   1.000
_cell.length_c   1.000
_cell.angle_alpha   90.00
_cell.angle_beta   90.00
_cell.angle_gamma   90.00
#
_symmetry.space_group_name_H-M   'P 1'
#
loop_
_entity.id
_entity.type
_entity.pdbx_description
1 polymer ?
#
loop_
_entity_poly.entity_id
_entity_poly.type
_entity_poly.pdbx_seq_one_letter_code
_entity_poly.pdbx_strand_id
1 'polypeptide(L)'
;MRAIGIILAGGNNNRMRELSNKRAIAAMPIAGSYRAIDFALSNMANSHIQKVAVLTQYNARSLNEHLSSSKWWDFGRKQGGLYVFTPTITRDNSLWYQGTADAIYQNLTFLKNSHEPYVVIASGDGIYKLIVIQLVDSIAGSDHRIGFMTVL
;
A
#
# COMPACT_ATOMS: atom_id res chain seq x y z
N MET A 1 -16.09 -9.20 -5.89
CA MET A 1 -15.31 -8.68 -7.04
C MET A 1 -13.82 -8.85 -6.76
N ARG A 2 -12.94 -8.98 -7.77
CA ARG A 2 -11.51 -9.16 -7.54
C ARG A 2 -10.75 -7.86 -7.80
N ALA A 3 -9.88 -7.48 -6.86
CA ALA A 3 -9.04 -6.30 -6.96
C ALA A 3 -7.65 -6.58 -6.38
N ILE A 4 -6.64 -5.84 -6.83
CA ILE A 4 -5.31 -5.82 -6.25
C ILE A 4 -5.13 -4.52 -5.47
N GLY A 5 -4.49 -4.60 -4.30
CA GLY A 5 -4.17 -3.43 -3.48
C GLY A 5 -2.76 -2.91 -3.72
N ILE A 6 -2.60 -1.59 -3.76
CA ILE A 6 -1.31 -0.92 -3.66
C ILE A 6 -1.36 0.02 -2.47
N ILE A 7 -0.40 -0.09 -1.57
CA ILE A 7 -0.22 0.82 -0.44
C ILE A 7 1.06 1.62 -0.65
N LEU A 8 0.92 2.93 -0.74
CA LEU A 8 2.03 3.86 -0.89
C LEU A 8 2.60 4.21 0.47
N ALA A 9 3.78 3.72 0.77
CA ALA A 9 4.45 3.85 2.07
C ALA A 9 5.88 4.43 1.97
N GLY A 10 6.19 5.06 0.85
CA GLY A 10 7.52 5.63 0.56
C GLY A 10 7.69 7.10 0.91
N GLY A 11 6.66 7.75 1.45
CA GLY A 11 6.68 9.18 1.71
C GLY A 11 7.70 9.61 2.77
N ASN A 12 8.38 10.73 2.50
CA ASN A 12 9.17 11.47 3.48
C ASN A 12 8.44 12.78 3.78
N ASN A 13 7.93 12.93 5.00
CA ASN A 13 7.17 14.10 5.40
C ASN A 13 7.92 14.91 6.45
N ASN A 14 8.49 16.02 6.04
CA ASN A 14 9.18 16.96 6.92
C ASN A 14 8.29 17.54 8.04
N ARG A 15 6.97 17.42 7.93
CA ARG A 15 6.02 17.89 8.96
C ARG A 15 6.10 17.07 10.25
N MET A 16 6.48 15.80 10.15
CA MET A 16 6.64 14.90 11.31
C MET A 16 7.99 15.08 12.03
N ARG A 17 8.86 15.95 11.52
CA ARG A 17 10.15 16.34 12.12
C ARG A 17 10.95 15.12 12.62
N GLU A 18 11.37 15.15 13.87
CA GLU A 18 12.23 14.12 14.49
C GLU A 18 11.63 12.71 14.46
N LEU A 19 10.31 12.58 14.44
CA LEU A 19 9.63 11.28 14.39
C LEU A 19 9.90 10.53 13.08
N SER A 20 10.04 11.24 11.96
CA SER A 20 10.27 10.65 10.64
C SER A 20 11.76 10.44 10.31
N ASN A 21 12.69 10.97 11.13
CA ASN A 21 14.13 10.88 10.85
C ASN A 21 14.68 9.45 10.81
N LYS A 22 14.09 8.53 11.57
CA LYS A 22 14.59 7.15 11.70
C LYS A 22 13.59 6.08 11.22
N ARG A 23 12.36 6.47 10.89
CA ARG A 23 11.29 5.53 10.52
C ARG A 23 10.41 6.11 9.40
N ALA A 24 9.94 5.24 8.51
CA ALA A 24 8.88 5.59 7.58
C ALA A 24 7.62 6.01 8.36
N ILE A 25 6.86 6.99 7.85
CA ILE A 25 5.63 7.47 8.51
C ILE A 25 4.63 6.32 8.67
N ALA A 26 4.50 5.49 7.66
CA ALA A 26 3.65 4.30 7.70
C ALA A 26 4.02 3.31 8.83
N ALA A 27 5.27 3.38 9.35
CA ALA A 27 5.75 2.56 10.47
C ALA A 27 5.59 3.23 11.84
N MET A 28 4.96 4.41 11.92
CA MET A 28 4.74 5.10 13.18
C MET A 28 3.82 4.31 14.09
N PRO A 29 4.19 4.12 15.38
CA PRO A 29 3.34 3.43 16.34
C PRO A 29 2.09 4.26 16.65
N ILE A 30 0.95 3.57 16.66
CA ILE A 30 -0.36 4.12 17.00
C ILE A 30 -0.94 3.27 18.12
N ALA A 31 -1.44 3.88 19.17
CA ALA A 31 -2.09 3.22 20.31
C ALA A 31 -1.32 1.99 20.84
N GLY A 32 0.00 2.09 20.93
CA GLY A 32 0.90 1.06 21.47
C GLY A 32 1.41 0.07 20.43
N SER A 33 0.65 -0.96 20.11
CA SER A 33 1.13 -2.08 19.30
C SER A 33 0.93 -1.91 17.79
N TYR A 34 -0.01 -1.06 17.38
CA TYR A 34 -0.33 -0.84 15.97
C TYR A 34 0.64 0.14 15.31
N ARG A 35 0.73 0.08 13.98
CA ARG A 35 1.39 1.06 13.15
C ARG A 35 0.39 1.68 12.17
N ALA A 36 0.70 2.85 11.66
CA ALA A 36 -0.21 3.55 10.74
C ALA A 36 -0.64 2.67 9.56
N ILE A 37 0.28 1.91 8.98
CA ILE A 37 0.00 1.02 7.84
C ILE A 37 -1.00 -0.10 8.17
N ASP A 38 -1.12 -0.49 9.43
CA ASP A 38 -2.01 -1.60 9.84
C ASP A 38 -3.48 -1.28 9.53
N PHE A 39 -3.85 -0.02 9.55
CA PHE A 39 -5.20 0.42 9.18
C PHE A 39 -5.48 0.19 7.69
N ALA A 40 -4.55 0.58 6.82
CA ALA A 40 -4.67 0.36 5.38
C ALA A 40 -4.69 -1.14 5.05
N LEU A 41 -3.79 -1.93 5.65
CA LEU A 41 -3.75 -3.39 5.48
C LEU A 41 -5.03 -4.06 5.98
N SER A 42 -5.55 -3.65 7.14
CA SER A 42 -6.81 -4.17 7.69
C SER A 42 -8.00 -3.83 6.79
N ASN A 43 -8.03 -2.62 6.22
CA ASN A 43 -9.07 -2.25 5.27
C ASN A 43 -9.03 -3.12 4.00
N MET A 44 -7.83 -3.42 3.47
CA MET A 44 -7.67 -4.34 2.34
C MET A 44 -8.11 -5.76 2.69
N ALA A 45 -7.66 -6.29 3.83
CA ALA A 45 -8.02 -7.63 4.29
C ALA A 45 -9.52 -7.79 4.53
N ASN A 46 -10.15 -6.83 5.23
CA ASN A 46 -11.59 -6.82 5.49
C ASN A 46 -12.43 -6.65 4.21
N SER A 47 -11.83 -6.14 3.16
CA SER A 47 -12.44 -6.00 1.82
C SER A 47 -12.15 -7.19 0.91
N HIS A 48 -11.58 -8.27 1.45
CA HIS A 48 -11.20 -9.48 0.69
C HIS A 48 -10.21 -9.23 -0.46
N ILE A 49 -9.45 -8.15 -0.40
CA ILE A 49 -8.34 -7.87 -1.32
C ILE A 49 -7.14 -8.67 -0.83
N GLN A 50 -6.94 -9.85 -1.42
CA GLN A 50 -5.96 -10.84 -0.93
C GLN A 50 -4.54 -10.59 -1.44
N LYS A 51 -4.37 -9.84 -2.52
CA LYS A 51 -3.09 -9.53 -3.13
C LYS A 51 -2.79 -8.05 -2.94
N VAL A 52 -1.79 -7.75 -2.13
CA VAL A 52 -1.45 -6.37 -1.76
C VAL A 52 0.04 -6.13 -1.93
N ALA A 53 0.40 -5.04 -2.61
CA ALA A 53 1.75 -4.55 -2.72
C ALA A 53 1.94 -3.30 -1.85
N VAL A 54 2.99 -3.26 -1.07
CA VAL A 54 3.42 -2.08 -0.31
C VAL A 54 4.67 -1.51 -0.99
N LEU A 55 4.57 -0.27 -1.46
CA LEU A 55 5.69 0.43 -2.09
C LEU A 55 6.41 1.27 -1.04
N THR A 56 7.62 0.86 -0.68
CA THR A 56 8.44 1.49 0.37
C THR A 56 9.66 2.19 -0.23
N GLN A 57 10.19 3.18 0.47
CA GLN A 57 11.37 3.90 0.01
C GLN A 57 12.23 4.38 1.19
N TYR A 58 11.84 5.46 1.86
CA TYR A 58 12.63 6.06 2.94
C TYR A 58 12.46 5.30 4.26
N ASN A 59 13.58 5.10 4.97
CA ASN A 59 13.60 4.53 6.33
C ASN A 59 12.77 3.24 6.47
N ALA A 60 12.73 2.41 5.41
CA ALA A 60 11.82 1.28 5.29
C ALA A 60 12.16 0.08 6.17
N ARG A 61 13.35 0.02 6.79
CA ARG A 61 13.80 -1.16 7.55
C ARG A 61 12.78 -1.61 8.58
N SER A 62 12.40 -0.72 9.49
CA SER A 62 11.44 -1.01 10.56
C SER A 62 10.03 -1.34 10.03
N LEU A 63 9.66 -0.77 8.87
CA LEU A 63 8.42 -1.09 8.17
C LEU A 63 8.48 -2.50 7.59
N ASN A 64 9.55 -2.84 6.89
CA ASN A 64 9.74 -4.15 6.28
C ASN A 64 9.80 -5.28 7.32
N GLU A 65 10.46 -5.03 8.46
CA GLU A 65 10.46 -5.96 9.60
C GLU A 65 9.03 -6.21 10.13
N HIS A 66 8.20 -5.18 10.23
CA HIS A 66 6.81 -5.30 10.65
C HIS A 66 5.97 -6.07 9.62
N LEU A 67 6.14 -5.76 8.34
CA LEU A 67 5.41 -6.39 7.24
C LEU A 67 5.82 -7.85 6.99
N SER A 68 7.01 -8.26 7.40
CA SER A 68 7.47 -9.66 7.27
C SER A 68 6.61 -10.64 8.07
N SER A 69 5.93 -10.15 9.12
CA SER A 69 4.96 -10.92 9.90
C SER A 69 3.55 -10.79 9.31
N SER A 70 3.34 -11.32 8.11
CA SER A 70 2.04 -11.23 7.39
C SER A 70 0.87 -11.98 8.05
N LYS A 71 1.09 -12.67 9.15
CA LYS A 71 0.09 -13.50 9.86
C LYS A 71 -1.14 -12.71 10.33
N TRP A 72 -0.99 -11.44 10.62
CA TRP A 72 -2.04 -10.60 11.19
C TRP A 72 -3.18 -10.27 10.21
N TRP A 73 -2.90 -10.27 8.89
CA TRP A 73 -3.85 -9.86 7.86
C TRP A 73 -4.30 -10.97 6.93
N ASP A 74 -3.86 -12.23 7.15
CA ASP A 74 -4.24 -13.41 6.38
C ASP A 74 -3.99 -13.28 4.85
N PHE A 75 -2.95 -12.57 4.45
CA PHE A 75 -2.54 -12.47 3.05
C PHE A 75 -1.78 -13.70 2.53
N GLY A 76 -1.57 -14.72 3.34
CA GLY A 76 -0.71 -15.87 3.03
C GLY A 76 -1.38 -17.03 2.28
N ARG A 77 -2.58 -16.87 1.73
CA ARG A 77 -3.28 -17.96 1.03
C ARG A 77 -2.76 -18.18 -0.40
N LYS A 78 -3.04 -19.37 -0.96
CA LYS A 78 -2.45 -19.87 -2.23
C LYS A 78 -2.50 -18.92 -3.44
N GLN A 79 -3.41 -17.95 -3.48
CA GLN A 79 -3.58 -17.02 -4.60
C GLN A 79 -3.37 -15.55 -4.21
N GLY A 80 -2.99 -15.28 -2.97
CA GLY A 80 -2.77 -13.93 -2.46
C GLY A 80 -1.32 -13.70 -2.04
N GLY A 81 -1.10 -12.64 -1.29
CA GLY A 81 0.18 -12.32 -0.68
C GLY A 81 0.35 -10.86 -0.37
N LEU A 82 1.19 -10.59 0.62
CA LEU A 82 1.72 -9.28 0.92
C LEU A 82 3.11 -9.16 0.29
N TYR A 83 3.25 -8.25 -0.66
CA TYR A 83 4.50 -8.00 -1.38
C TYR A 83 5.05 -6.64 -0.96
N VAL A 84 6.34 -6.58 -0.69
CA VAL A 84 7.01 -5.31 -0.35
C VAL A 84 8.01 -5.00 -1.45
N PHE A 85 7.81 -3.87 -2.12
CA PHE A 85 8.69 -3.40 -3.16
C PHE A 85 9.44 -2.14 -2.72
N THR A 86 10.71 -2.13 -3.03
CA THR A 86 11.61 -0.98 -2.89
C THR A 86 12.06 -0.53 -4.28
N PRO A 87 12.55 0.70 -4.45
CA PRO A 87 13.16 1.11 -5.72
C PRO A 87 14.24 0.14 -6.16
N THR A 88 14.19 -0.28 -7.42
CA THR A 88 15.18 -1.20 -7.98
C THR A 88 16.21 -0.37 -8.75
N ILE A 89 17.45 -0.47 -8.32
CA ILE A 89 18.58 0.13 -9.04
C ILE A 89 18.96 -0.80 -10.19
N THR A 90 18.83 -0.30 -11.41
CA THR A 90 19.28 -0.97 -12.63
C THR A 90 20.35 -0.14 -13.32
N ARG A 91 20.97 -0.66 -14.40
CA ARG A 91 21.93 0.12 -15.20
C ARG A 91 21.32 1.39 -15.79
N ASP A 92 20.03 1.33 -16.13
CA ASP A 92 19.31 2.41 -16.79
C ASP A 92 18.53 3.31 -15.80
N ASN A 93 18.34 2.85 -14.57
CA ASN A 93 17.64 3.58 -13.52
C ASN A 93 18.37 3.42 -12.18
N SER A 94 19.07 4.46 -11.78
CA SER A 94 19.77 4.54 -10.49
C SER A 94 19.04 5.41 -9.47
N LEU A 95 17.85 5.87 -9.80
CA LEU A 95 17.11 6.84 -9.01
C LEU A 95 16.06 6.18 -8.11
N TRP A 96 15.82 6.84 -6.99
CA TRP A 96 14.67 6.59 -6.13
C TRP A 96 13.38 6.92 -6.87
N TYR A 97 12.23 6.44 -6.37
CA TYR A 97 10.94 6.84 -6.92
C TYR A 97 10.81 8.37 -6.94
N GLN A 98 10.53 8.92 -8.10
CA GLN A 98 10.40 10.37 -8.31
C GLN A 98 9.05 10.91 -7.78
N GLY A 99 8.16 10.01 -7.37
CA GLY A 99 6.84 10.33 -6.82
C GLY A 99 5.94 9.09 -6.80
N THR A 100 4.70 9.28 -6.38
CA THR A 100 3.73 8.19 -6.23
C THR A 100 3.41 7.49 -7.54
N ALA A 101 3.26 8.26 -8.62
CA ALA A 101 2.98 7.71 -9.95
C ALA A 101 4.17 6.92 -10.49
N ASP A 102 5.39 7.41 -10.29
CA ASP A 102 6.60 6.69 -10.70
C ASP A 102 6.78 5.39 -9.91
N ALA A 103 6.49 5.39 -8.62
CA ALA A 103 6.52 4.18 -7.81
C ALA A 103 5.58 3.09 -8.35
N ILE A 104 4.39 3.47 -8.78
CA ILE A 104 3.44 2.55 -9.42
C ILE A 104 3.96 2.11 -10.79
N TYR A 105 4.49 3.03 -11.58
CA TYR A 105 5.00 2.75 -12.92
C TYR A 105 6.16 1.75 -12.91
N GLN A 106 7.13 1.91 -12.01
CA GLN A 106 8.25 0.98 -11.87
C GLN A 106 7.80 -0.44 -11.47
N ASN A 107 6.63 -0.57 -10.85
CA ASN A 107 6.03 -1.84 -10.44
C ASN A 107 4.86 -2.28 -11.35
N LEU A 108 4.70 -1.69 -12.53
CA LEU A 108 3.59 -1.95 -13.44
C LEU A 108 3.50 -3.42 -13.88
N THR A 109 4.65 -4.10 -14.02
CA THR A 109 4.71 -5.51 -14.36
C THR A 109 3.99 -6.40 -13.34
N PHE A 110 4.09 -6.06 -12.04
CA PHE A 110 3.36 -6.76 -10.98
C PHE A 110 1.84 -6.62 -11.16
N LEU A 111 1.38 -5.43 -11.52
CA LEU A 111 -0.04 -5.18 -11.78
C LEU A 111 -0.53 -5.94 -13.00
N LYS A 112 0.20 -5.88 -14.11
CA LYS A 112 -0.13 -6.59 -15.36
C LYS A 112 -0.22 -8.10 -15.15
N ASN A 113 0.70 -8.66 -14.36
CA ASN A 113 0.74 -10.09 -14.06
C ASN A 113 -0.32 -10.53 -13.04
N SER A 114 -1.02 -9.60 -12.39
CA SER A 114 -2.05 -9.95 -11.42
C SER A 114 -3.34 -10.42 -12.06
N HIS A 115 -3.63 -9.97 -13.29
CA HIS A 115 -4.89 -10.21 -14.00
C HIS A 115 -6.16 -9.80 -13.24
N GLU A 116 -6.00 -8.90 -12.24
CA GLU A 116 -7.15 -8.36 -11.51
C GLU A 116 -7.74 -7.16 -12.25
N PRO A 117 -9.08 -7.08 -12.36
CA PRO A 117 -9.74 -6.04 -13.16
C PRO A 117 -9.65 -4.65 -12.53
N TYR A 118 -9.42 -4.58 -11.22
CA TYR A 118 -9.38 -3.31 -10.48
C TYR A 118 -8.12 -3.20 -9.64
N VAL A 119 -7.65 -1.96 -9.51
CA VAL A 119 -6.52 -1.60 -8.63
C VAL A 119 -7.03 -0.61 -7.60
N VAL A 120 -6.80 -0.93 -6.33
CA VAL A 120 -7.08 -0.04 -5.19
C VAL A 120 -5.76 0.54 -4.71
N ILE A 121 -5.65 1.86 -4.70
CA ILE A 121 -4.46 2.58 -4.22
C ILE A 121 -4.82 3.30 -2.93
N ALA A 122 -4.04 3.05 -1.88
CA ALA A 122 -4.21 3.67 -0.57
C ALA A 122 -2.89 4.25 -0.05
N SER A 123 -2.98 5.28 0.81
CA SER A 123 -1.83 5.76 1.56
C SER A 123 -1.55 4.86 2.76
N GLY A 124 -0.27 4.61 3.05
CA GLY A 124 0.16 3.79 4.19
C GLY A 124 0.14 4.53 5.54
N ASP A 125 -0.13 5.82 5.54
CA ASP A 125 -0.24 6.67 6.74
C ASP A 125 -1.68 7.09 7.05
N GLY A 126 -2.65 6.65 6.25
CA GLY A 126 -4.07 6.94 6.46
C GLY A 126 -4.67 6.10 7.58
N ILE A 127 -5.18 6.76 8.62
CA ILE A 127 -5.80 6.12 9.78
C ILE A 127 -7.32 6.26 9.67
N TYR A 128 -7.94 5.27 9.06
CA TYR A 128 -9.41 5.24 8.89
C TYR A 128 -9.89 3.79 8.77
N LYS A 129 -11.18 3.58 9.00
CA LYS A 129 -11.86 2.30 8.77
C LYS A 129 -12.75 2.42 7.54
N LEU A 130 -12.51 1.57 6.56
CA LEU A 130 -13.23 1.58 5.28
C LEU A 130 -13.44 0.17 4.76
N ILE A 131 -14.63 -0.07 4.20
CA ILE A 131 -14.91 -1.27 3.40
C ILE A 131 -14.67 -0.92 1.93
N VAL A 132 -13.44 -1.11 1.49
CA VAL A 132 -12.97 -0.70 0.14
C VAL A 132 -13.76 -1.39 -0.98
N ILE A 133 -14.21 -2.62 -0.76
CA ILE A 133 -14.94 -3.39 -1.78
C ILE A 133 -16.24 -2.71 -2.21
N GLN A 134 -16.92 -2.01 -1.30
CA GLN A 134 -18.14 -1.27 -1.63
C GLN A 134 -17.88 -0.14 -2.63
N LEU A 135 -16.72 0.51 -2.54
CA LEU A 135 -16.30 1.52 -3.51
C LEU A 135 -16.00 0.90 -4.86
N VAL A 136 -15.31 -0.24 -4.89
CA VAL A 136 -15.01 -0.96 -6.13
C VAL A 136 -16.29 -1.43 -6.80
N ASP A 137 -17.26 -1.95 -6.05
CA ASP A 137 -18.56 -2.37 -6.57
C ASP A 137 -19.37 -1.19 -7.14
N SER A 138 -19.34 -0.04 -6.48
CA SER A 138 -20.00 1.20 -6.95
C SER A 138 -19.38 1.69 -8.26
N ILE A 139 -18.05 1.68 -8.39
CA ILE A 139 -17.37 2.08 -9.62
C ILE A 139 -17.66 1.09 -10.76
N ALA A 140 -17.69 -0.20 -10.47
CA ALA A 140 -17.95 -1.24 -11.44
C ALA A 140 -19.39 -1.21 -12.02
N GLY A 141 -20.34 -0.70 -11.24
CA GLY A 141 -21.72 -0.49 -11.68
C GLY A 141 -21.96 0.83 -12.41
N SER A 142 -20.93 1.67 -12.56
CA SER A 142 -20.99 2.96 -13.24
C SER A 142 -20.12 2.99 -14.50
N ASP A 143 -20.39 3.92 -15.42
CA ASP A 143 -19.50 4.18 -16.58
C ASP A 143 -18.14 4.78 -16.23
N HIS A 144 -17.87 5.00 -14.94
CA HIS A 144 -16.63 5.59 -14.45
C HIS A 144 -15.54 4.53 -14.34
N ARG A 145 -14.35 4.82 -14.86
CA ARG A 145 -13.17 3.94 -14.76
C ARG A 145 -12.29 4.26 -13.56
N ILE A 146 -12.47 5.41 -12.93
CA ILE A 146 -11.67 5.90 -11.80
C ILE A 146 -12.60 6.48 -10.75
N GLY A 147 -12.45 6.03 -9.52
CA GLY A 147 -13.11 6.59 -8.35
C GLY A 147 -12.09 7.15 -7.37
N PHE A 148 -12.37 8.32 -6.82
CA PHE A 148 -11.57 8.93 -5.76
C PHE A 148 -12.39 8.99 -4.48
N MET A 149 -11.71 8.73 -3.36
CA MET A 149 -12.27 8.98 -2.04
C MET A 149 -11.36 9.97 -1.32
N THR A 150 -11.96 11.05 -0.86
CA THR A 150 -11.29 11.99 0.06
C THR A 150 -11.78 11.69 1.47
N VAL A 151 -10.86 11.40 2.38
CA VAL A 151 -11.13 11.35 3.82
C VAL A 151 -10.79 12.72 4.37
N LEU A 152 -11.79 13.43 4.87
CA LEU A 152 -11.67 14.73 5.51
C LEU A 152 -11.25 14.57 6.97
#